data_5b5c7c245ef583af6fb1d31e4f8fec5e
#
_entry.id   5b5c7c245ef583af6fb1d31e4f8fec5e
#
_cell.length_a   1.000
_cell.length_b   1.000
_cell.length_c   1.000
_cell.angle_alpha   90.00
_cell.angle_beta   90.00
_cell.angle_gamma   90.00
#
_symmetry.space_group_name_H-M   'P 1'
#
loop_
_entity.id
_entity.type
_entity.pdbx_description
1 polymer ?
#
loop_
_entity_poly.entity_id
_entity_poly.type
_entity_poly.pdbx_seq_one_letter_code
_entity_poly.pdbx_strand_id
1 'polypeptide(L)'
;MIKNVLFDMGNVLIRFAPEVFVRNAGVSGDDQKLLLRELFGSIDWIELDRGTIGEAEIIERCTARVGEPLRGAVEKLVGRWDRPELPVEGMKALTDELYAKGYGLYLLTNAGPRHREYWPRFAAAEHFPEERVFRSADVHLLKPDPAFYEGALGKFGLDRAECVFIDDSAANAESARRVGLDAIVFFGDAVRLRGELRARGVNVGE
;
A
#
# COMPACT_ATOMS: atom_id res chain seq x y z
N MET A 1 12.17 -6.32 -22.26
CA MET A 1 12.76 -5.11 -21.61
C MET A 1 11.68 -4.48 -20.74
N ILE A 2 11.99 -4.13 -19.51
CA ILE A 2 11.02 -3.51 -18.58
C ILE A 2 10.63 -2.12 -19.11
N LYS A 3 9.33 -1.87 -19.16
CA LYS A 3 8.71 -0.60 -19.57
C LYS A 3 7.83 -0.03 -18.45
N ASN A 4 7.37 -0.88 -17.53
CA ASN A 4 6.43 -0.53 -16.48
C ASN A 4 6.95 -0.96 -15.12
N VAL A 5 6.80 -0.09 -14.13
CA VAL A 5 7.14 -0.36 -12.73
C VAL A 5 5.87 -0.24 -11.90
N LEU A 6 5.50 -1.32 -11.24
CA LEU A 6 4.31 -1.42 -10.41
C LEU A 6 4.75 -1.35 -8.95
N PHE A 7 4.10 -0.53 -8.17
CA PHE A 7 4.48 -0.29 -6.76
C PHE A 7 3.35 -0.69 -5.82
N ASP A 8 3.69 -1.30 -4.70
CA ASP A 8 2.84 -1.21 -3.52
C ASP A 8 2.90 0.20 -2.92
N MET A 9 1.92 0.53 -2.10
CA MET A 9 1.86 1.80 -1.37
C MET A 9 2.55 1.70 -0.01
N GLY A 10 2.05 0.81 0.84
CA GLY A 10 2.47 0.69 2.23
C GLY A 10 3.90 0.21 2.37
N ASN A 11 4.72 0.87 3.20
CA ASN A 11 6.13 0.57 3.40
C ASN A 11 6.99 0.56 2.11
N VAL A 12 6.42 0.94 0.97
CA VAL A 12 7.14 1.13 -0.30
C VAL A 12 7.19 2.61 -0.67
N LEU A 13 6.05 3.27 -0.82
CA LEU A 13 5.98 4.71 -1.13
C LEU A 13 5.76 5.55 0.12
N ILE A 14 4.92 5.06 1.03
CA ILE A 14 4.63 5.66 2.34
C ILE A 14 4.78 4.61 3.44
N ARG A 15 5.17 5.03 4.62
CA ARG A 15 5.26 4.13 5.78
C ARG A 15 3.88 3.90 6.38
N PHE A 16 3.47 2.64 6.47
CA PHE A 16 2.32 2.23 7.27
C PHE A 16 2.82 1.85 8.66
N ALA A 17 2.63 2.74 9.64
CA ALA A 17 3.20 2.65 10.99
C ALA A 17 2.13 2.78 12.08
N PRO A 18 1.32 1.71 12.33
CA PRO A 18 0.22 1.72 13.28
C PRO A 18 0.60 2.25 14.68
N GLU A 19 1.81 1.96 15.17
CA GLU A 19 2.30 2.44 16.45
C GLU A 19 2.40 3.98 16.49
N VAL A 20 2.82 4.58 15.37
CA VAL A 20 2.87 6.04 15.24
C VAL A 20 1.47 6.61 15.16
N PHE A 21 0.57 5.97 14.42
CA PHE A 21 -0.82 6.41 14.27
C PHE A 21 -1.56 6.40 15.60
N VAL A 22 -1.47 5.31 16.38
CA VAL A 22 -2.11 5.20 17.69
C VAL A 22 -1.56 6.23 18.67
N ARG A 23 -0.24 6.46 18.70
CA ARG A 23 0.38 7.50 19.52
C ARG A 23 -0.10 8.89 19.12
N ASN A 24 -0.20 9.19 17.83
CA ASN A 24 -0.71 10.47 17.32
C ASN A 24 -2.22 10.65 17.59
N ALA A 25 -2.95 9.56 17.80
CA ALA A 25 -4.34 9.61 18.29
C ALA A 25 -4.44 10.00 19.77
N GLY A 26 -3.32 10.06 20.49
CA GLY A 26 -3.25 10.40 21.91
C GLY A 26 -3.41 9.19 22.83
N VAL A 27 -3.23 7.97 22.32
CA VAL A 27 -3.38 6.72 23.08
C VAL A 27 -2.01 6.16 23.46
N SER A 28 -1.86 5.69 24.68
CA SER A 28 -0.61 5.16 25.24
C SER A 28 -0.85 3.95 26.15
N GLY A 29 0.24 3.33 26.59
CA GLY A 29 0.17 2.22 27.54
C GLY A 29 -0.50 0.95 26.97
N ASP A 30 -1.37 0.34 27.78
CA ASP A 30 -2.03 -0.90 27.40
C ASP A 30 -3.14 -0.69 26.36
N ASP A 31 -3.79 0.48 26.36
CA ASP A 31 -4.76 0.85 25.33
C ASP A 31 -4.12 0.96 23.95
N GLN A 32 -2.86 1.40 23.86
CA GLN A 32 -2.11 1.38 22.59
C GLN A 32 -1.95 -0.04 22.06
N LYS A 33 -1.51 -0.98 22.91
CA LYS A 33 -1.34 -2.38 22.54
C LYS A 33 -2.67 -3.02 22.12
N LEU A 34 -3.74 -2.65 22.85
CA LEU A 34 -5.09 -3.12 22.56
C LEU A 34 -5.55 -2.65 21.15
N LEU A 35 -5.41 -1.37 20.84
CA LEU A 35 -5.78 -0.83 19.52
C LEU A 35 -4.91 -1.38 18.39
N LEU A 36 -3.62 -1.60 18.61
CA LEU A 36 -2.76 -2.24 17.61
C LEU A 36 -3.26 -3.65 17.26
N ARG A 37 -3.67 -4.42 18.27
CA ARG A 37 -4.18 -5.79 18.06
C ARG A 37 -5.60 -5.79 17.50
N GLU A 38 -6.52 -5.04 18.11
CA GLU A 38 -7.96 -5.14 17.85
C GLU A 38 -8.44 -4.30 16.65
N LEU A 39 -7.65 -3.32 16.22
CA LEU A 39 -7.95 -2.55 15.02
C LEU A 39 -7.05 -2.99 13.87
N PHE A 40 -5.76 -2.65 13.91
CA PHE A 40 -4.83 -2.87 12.79
C PHE A 40 -4.45 -4.34 12.58
N GLY A 41 -4.41 -5.15 13.65
CA GLY A 41 -4.15 -6.59 13.61
C GLY A 41 -5.40 -7.46 13.43
N SER A 42 -6.58 -6.86 13.23
CA SER A 42 -7.84 -7.60 13.16
C SER A 42 -8.19 -8.04 11.74
N ILE A 43 -9.06 -9.04 11.66
CA ILE A 43 -9.67 -9.43 10.39
C ILE A 43 -10.53 -8.30 9.79
N ASP A 44 -11.11 -7.44 10.63
CA ASP A 44 -11.93 -6.32 10.19
C ASP A 44 -11.12 -5.31 9.38
N TRP A 45 -9.83 -5.08 9.72
CA TRP A 45 -8.95 -4.24 8.91
C TRP A 45 -8.71 -4.84 7.52
N ILE A 46 -8.51 -6.16 7.47
CA ILE A 46 -8.36 -6.89 6.20
C ILE A 46 -9.65 -6.82 5.36
N GLU A 47 -10.82 -6.93 6.02
CA GLU A 47 -12.12 -6.82 5.35
C GLU A 47 -12.40 -5.38 4.86
N LEU A 48 -11.95 -4.36 5.62
CA LEU A 48 -11.98 -2.97 5.18
C LEU A 48 -11.10 -2.76 3.93
N ASP A 49 -9.87 -3.28 3.95
CA ASP A 49 -8.97 -3.21 2.79
C ASP A 49 -9.51 -4.00 1.59
N ARG A 50 -10.23 -5.09 1.83
CA ARG A 50 -10.94 -5.82 0.77
C ARG A 50 -12.17 -5.07 0.25
N GLY A 51 -12.69 -4.08 1.01
CA GLY A 51 -13.92 -3.38 0.67
C GLY A 51 -15.20 -4.18 0.92
N THR A 52 -15.15 -5.21 1.76
CA THR A 52 -16.31 -6.02 2.15
C THR A 52 -17.05 -5.46 3.34
N ILE A 53 -16.41 -4.61 4.15
CA ILE A 53 -17.05 -3.79 5.18
C ILE A 53 -16.69 -2.32 5.00
N GLY A 54 -17.50 -1.43 5.59
CA GLY A 54 -17.27 0.01 5.60
C GLY A 54 -16.64 0.52 6.90
N GLU A 55 -16.26 1.80 6.92
CA GLU A 55 -15.65 2.46 8.09
C GLU A 55 -16.57 2.44 9.32
N ALA A 56 -17.89 2.67 9.12
CA ALA A 56 -18.84 2.61 10.23
C ALA A 56 -18.86 1.22 10.89
N GLU A 57 -18.80 0.18 10.10
CA GLU A 57 -18.86 -1.21 10.59
C GLU A 57 -17.58 -1.60 11.35
N ILE A 58 -16.39 -1.26 10.84
CA ILE A 58 -15.15 -1.54 11.58
C ILE A 58 -15.07 -0.74 12.89
N ILE A 59 -15.57 0.50 12.91
CA ILE A 59 -15.65 1.31 14.13
C ILE A 59 -16.52 0.62 15.17
N GLU A 60 -17.73 0.17 14.81
CA GLU A 60 -18.63 -0.52 15.73
C GLU A 60 -18.04 -1.84 16.23
N ARG A 61 -17.52 -2.68 15.33
CA ARG A 61 -16.92 -3.97 15.68
C ARG A 61 -15.70 -3.81 16.59
N CYS A 62 -14.80 -2.85 16.26
CA CYS A 62 -13.62 -2.58 17.07
C CYS A 62 -14.02 -2.02 18.44
N THR A 63 -14.94 -1.04 18.50
CA THR A 63 -15.41 -0.44 19.75
C THR A 63 -16.03 -1.49 20.67
N ALA A 64 -16.79 -2.45 20.14
CA ALA A 64 -17.35 -3.55 20.92
C ALA A 64 -16.25 -4.41 21.60
N ARG A 65 -15.05 -4.51 21.01
CA ARG A 65 -13.91 -5.25 21.59
C ARG A 65 -13.07 -4.43 22.57
N VAL A 66 -12.84 -3.15 22.25
CA VAL A 66 -11.92 -2.29 23.03
C VAL A 66 -12.63 -1.47 24.12
N GLY A 67 -13.95 -1.32 24.01
CA GLY A 67 -14.77 -0.55 24.95
C GLY A 67 -15.06 0.87 24.49
N GLU A 68 -16.20 1.40 24.93
CA GLU A 68 -16.71 2.73 24.58
C GLU A 68 -15.75 3.90 24.88
N PRO A 69 -14.92 3.87 25.96
CA PRO A 69 -13.95 4.94 26.21
C PRO A 69 -12.93 5.15 25.07
N LEU A 70 -12.66 4.12 24.24
CA LEU A 70 -11.73 4.19 23.12
C LEU A 70 -12.40 4.48 21.77
N ARG A 71 -13.73 4.60 21.70
CA ARG A 71 -14.49 4.86 20.45
C ARG A 71 -13.91 6.05 19.68
N GLY A 72 -13.70 7.19 20.33
CA GLY A 72 -13.17 8.39 19.67
C GLY A 72 -11.76 8.20 19.09
N ALA A 73 -10.94 7.35 19.72
CA ALA A 73 -9.63 6.98 19.17
C ALA A 73 -9.78 6.05 17.95
N VAL A 74 -10.69 5.08 18.00
CA VAL A 74 -11.00 4.19 16.86
C VAL A 74 -11.48 5.00 15.66
N GLU A 75 -12.45 5.90 15.85
CA GLU A 75 -12.98 6.78 14.80
C GLU A 75 -11.86 7.63 14.17
N LYS A 76 -11.00 8.23 15.01
CA LYS A 76 -9.85 9.01 14.53
C LYS A 76 -8.85 8.16 13.74
N LEU A 77 -8.58 6.94 14.20
CA LEU A 77 -7.65 6.04 13.53
C LEU A 77 -8.22 5.53 12.19
N VAL A 78 -9.47 5.13 12.15
CA VAL A 78 -10.11 4.69 10.89
C VAL A 78 -10.19 5.83 9.89
N GLY A 79 -10.65 7.01 10.32
CA GLY A 79 -10.90 8.15 9.43
C GLY A 79 -9.68 9.02 9.10
N ARG A 80 -8.54 8.91 9.83
CA ARG A 80 -7.41 9.85 9.70
C ARG A 80 -6.02 9.25 9.98
N TRP A 81 -5.84 7.94 9.90
CA TRP A 81 -4.52 7.31 10.11
C TRP A 81 -3.45 7.86 9.15
N ASP A 82 -3.88 8.33 7.97
CA ASP A 82 -3.07 8.90 6.91
C ASP A 82 -2.42 10.26 7.24
N ARG A 83 -2.58 10.77 8.47
CA ARG A 83 -2.06 12.08 8.87
C ARG A 83 -1.20 12.00 10.15
N PRO A 84 0.05 12.47 10.09
CA PRO A 84 0.76 13.02 8.92
C PRO A 84 1.18 11.93 7.92
N GLU A 85 1.40 12.33 6.66
CA GLU A 85 2.08 11.47 5.68
C GLU A 85 3.48 11.12 6.20
N LEU A 86 3.85 9.85 6.04
CA LEU A 86 5.15 9.33 6.41
C LEU A 86 5.84 8.78 5.14
N PRO A 87 6.55 9.61 4.37
CA PRO A 87 7.18 9.16 3.14
C PRO A 87 8.30 8.15 3.41
N VAL A 88 8.51 7.21 2.49
CA VAL A 88 9.69 6.35 2.46
C VAL A 88 10.81 7.11 1.75
N GLU A 89 11.95 7.24 2.43
CA GLU A 89 13.09 8.02 1.94
C GLU A 89 13.59 7.51 0.58
N GLY A 90 13.88 8.44 -0.33
CA GLY A 90 14.40 8.16 -1.67
C GLY A 90 13.35 7.68 -2.69
N MET A 91 12.16 7.26 -2.26
CA MET A 91 11.16 6.70 -3.18
C MET A 91 10.52 7.76 -4.08
N LYS A 92 10.24 8.97 -3.56
CA LYS A 92 9.76 10.07 -4.40
C LYS A 92 10.75 10.41 -5.51
N ALA A 93 12.04 10.55 -5.16
CA ALA A 93 13.08 10.82 -6.15
C ALA A 93 13.22 9.71 -7.20
N LEU A 94 13.04 8.43 -6.80
CA LEU A 94 13.04 7.30 -7.72
C LEU A 94 11.84 7.34 -8.67
N THR A 95 10.64 7.60 -8.17
CA THR A 95 9.43 7.69 -9.01
C THR A 95 9.48 8.87 -9.97
N ASP A 96 10.01 10.03 -9.54
CA ASP A 96 10.23 11.21 -10.41
C ASP A 96 11.18 10.87 -11.56
N GLU A 97 12.30 10.19 -11.25
CA GLU A 97 13.28 9.80 -12.25
C GLU A 97 12.71 8.79 -13.25
N LEU A 98 12.01 7.76 -12.77
CA LEU A 98 11.37 6.77 -13.63
C LEU A 98 10.34 7.41 -14.57
N TYR A 99 9.50 8.30 -14.03
CA TYR A 99 8.52 9.04 -14.82
C TYR A 99 9.16 9.92 -15.89
N ALA A 100 10.19 10.69 -15.51
CA ALA A 100 10.94 11.55 -16.45
C ALA A 100 11.62 10.75 -17.58
N LYS A 101 11.96 9.49 -17.33
CA LYS A 101 12.54 8.55 -18.31
C LYS A 101 11.50 7.78 -19.12
N GLY A 102 10.20 8.07 -18.92
CA GLY A 102 9.11 7.51 -19.72
C GLY A 102 8.64 6.13 -19.30
N TYR A 103 8.99 5.63 -18.11
CA TYR A 103 8.42 4.39 -17.59
C TYR A 103 6.94 4.58 -17.22
N GLY A 104 6.14 3.55 -17.49
CA GLY A 104 4.78 3.45 -16.96
C GLY A 104 4.83 3.18 -15.44
N LEU A 105 4.17 4.02 -14.62
CA LEU A 105 4.10 3.83 -13.17
C LEU A 105 2.68 3.48 -12.77
N TYR A 106 2.52 2.43 -11.98
CA TYR A 106 1.23 1.90 -11.53
C TYR A 106 1.26 1.56 -10.05
N LEU A 107 0.14 1.76 -9.37
CA LEU A 107 -0.02 1.44 -7.96
C LEU A 107 -0.90 0.19 -7.79
N LEU A 108 -0.41 -0.81 -7.08
CA LEU A 108 -1.11 -2.04 -6.72
C LEU A 108 -1.20 -2.14 -5.20
N THR A 109 -2.34 -1.83 -4.59
CA THR A 109 -2.42 -1.65 -3.15
C THR A 109 -3.58 -2.40 -2.50
N ASN A 110 -3.31 -3.02 -1.34
CA ASN A 110 -4.35 -3.43 -0.40
C ASN A 110 -4.75 -2.19 0.39
N ALA A 111 -5.91 -1.62 0.06
CA ALA A 111 -6.39 -0.40 0.70
C ALA A 111 -7.91 -0.29 0.60
N GLY A 112 -8.53 0.19 1.66
CA GLY A 112 -9.98 0.43 1.74
C GLY A 112 -10.46 1.55 0.82
N PRO A 113 -11.79 1.73 0.72
CA PRO A 113 -12.42 2.69 -0.22
C PRO A 113 -11.95 4.14 -0.06
N ARG A 114 -11.63 4.56 1.20
CA ARG A 114 -11.16 5.91 1.51
C ARG A 114 -9.79 6.25 0.91
N HIS A 115 -9.07 5.28 0.36
CA HIS A 115 -7.81 5.52 -0.37
C HIS A 115 -7.97 6.60 -1.45
N ARG A 116 -9.11 6.65 -2.15
CA ARG A 116 -9.40 7.68 -3.16
C ARG A 116 -9.36 9.10 -2.63
N GLU A 117 -9.63 9.28 -1.33
CA GLU A 117 -9.68 10.60 -0.70
C GLU A 117 -8.32 11.06 -0.21
N TYR A 118 -7.50 10.16 0.34
CA TYR A 118 -6.22 10.54 0.93
C TYR A 118 -5.05 10.43 -0.03
N TRP A 119 -5.04 9.43 -0.92
CA TRP A 119 -3.93 9.19 -1.82
C TRP A 119 -3.54 10.43 -2.66
N PRO A 120 -4.46 11.16 -3.31
CA PRO A 120 -4.11 12.33 -4.12
C PRO A 120 -3.47 13.48 -3.33
N ARG A 121 -3.51 13.43 -2.00
CA ARG A 121 -2.88 14.46 -1.14
C ARG A 121 -1.42 14.17 -0.83
N PHE A 122 -0.96 12.95 -1.07
CA PHE A 122 0.41 12.56 -0.80
C PHE A 122 1.35 12.99 -1.92
N ALA A 123 2.56 13.47 -1.55
CA ALA A 123 3.58 13.78 -2.55
C ALA A 123 3.95 12.56 -3.40
N ALA A 124 3.89 11.36 -2.82
CA ALA A 124 4.13 10.10 -3.50
C ALA A 124 3.13 9.83 -4.64
N ALA A 125 1.91 10.42 -4.60
CA ALA A 125 0.85 10.16 -5.58
C ALA A 125 1.03 10.87 -6.93
N GLU A 126 1.97 11.81 -7.05
CA GLU A 126 2.12 12.68 -8.21
C GLU A 126 2.11 11.97 -9.56
N HIS A 127 2.72 10.78 -9.63
CA HIS A 127 2.83 10.01 -10.88
C HIS A 127 1.88 8.81 -10.95
N PHE A 128 0.93 8.71 -10.01
CA PHE A 128 -0.04 7.62 -9.90
C PHE A 128 -1.49 8.16 -9.92
N PRO A 129 -1.96 8.69 -11.06
CA PRO A 129 -3.34 9.12 -11.18
C PRO A 129 -4.30 7.95 -11.03
N GLU A 130 -5.59 8.22 -10.73
CA GLU A 130 -6.57 7.18 -10.37
C GLU A 130 -6.71 6.07 -11.41
N GLU A 131 -6.56 6.37 -12.70
CA GLU A 131 -6.59 5.38 -13.78
C GLU A 131 -5.42 4.39 -13.76
N ARG A 132 -4.34 4.69 -13.00
CA ARG A 132 -3.16 3.84 -12.80
C ARG A 132 -3.11 3.18 -11.42
N VAL A 133 -4.19 3.27 -10.66
CA VAL A 133 -4.34 2.63 -9.34
C VAL A 133 -5.19 1.38 -9.45
N PHE A 134 -4.68 0.26 -8.93
CA PHE A 134 -5.43 -0.98 -8.72
C PHE A 134 -5.55 -1.23 -7.21
N ARG A 135 -6.76 -1.05 -6.71
CA ARG A 135 -7.08 -1.07 -5.28
C ARG A 135 -7.91 -2.29 -4.96
N SER A 136 -7.56 -2.98 -3.90
CA SER A 136 -8.26 -4.18 -3.43
C SER A 136 -9.75 -3.96 -3.17
N ALA A 137 -10.12 -2.83 -2.57
CA ALA A 137 -11.51 -2.50 -2.27
C ALA A 137 -12.39 -2.36 -3.50
N ASP A 138 -11.83 -2.10 -4.69
CA ASP A 138 -12.60 -1.93 -5.92
C ASP A 138 -12.97 -3.27 -6.57
N VAL A 139 -12.20 -4.32 -6.25
CA VAL A 139 -12.31 -5.64 -6.89
C VAL A 139 -12.57 -6.76 -5.89
N HIS A 140 -12.58 -6.46 -4.59
CA HIS A 140 -12.74 -7.38 -3.48
C HIS A 140 -11.69 -8.52 -3.45
N LEU A 141 -10.53 -8.27 -4.04
CA LEU A 141 -9.37 -9.14 -4.05
C LEU A 141 -8.23 -8.49 -3.30
N LEU A 142 -7.44 -9.28 -2.58
CA LEU A 142 -6.26 -8.80 -1.84
C LEU A 142 -5.00 -9.47 -2.38
N LYS A 143 -3.87 -8.76 -2.39
CA LYS A 143 -2.57 -9.42 -2.43
C LYS A 143 -2.44 -10.29 -1.15
N PRO A 144 -1.93 -11.51 -1.21
CA PRO A 144 -1.23 -12.17 -2.32
C PRO A 144 -2.10 -13.05 -3.23
N ASP A 145 -3.41 -12.82 -3.37
CA ASP A 145 -4.23 -13.60 -4.29
C ASP A 145 -3.72 -13.43 -5.73
N PRO A 146 -3.40 -14.52 -6.46
CA PRO A 146 -3.00 -14.45 -7.87
C PRO A 146 -3.97 -13.68 -8.76
N ALA A 147 -5.28 -13.78 -8.51
CA ALA A 147 -6.31 -13.08 -9.28
C ALA A 147 -6.19 -11.55 -9.17
N PHE A 148 -5.62 -11.02 -8.08
CA PHE A 148 -5.36 -9.60 -7.93
C PHE A 148 -4.37 -9.09 -9.00
N TYR A 149 -3.26 -9.80 -9.20
CA TYR A 149 -2.25 -9.41 -10.19
C TYR A 149 -2.74 -9.58 -11.62
N GLU A 150 -3.45 -10.68 -11.90
CA GLU A 150 -4.07 -10.90 -13.21
C GLU A 150 -5.09 -9.79 -13.54
N GLY A 151 -5.91 -9.41 -12.57
CA GLY A 151 -6.86 -8.31 -12.68
C GLY A 151 -6.17 -6.97 -12.95
N ALA A 152 -5.07 -6.67 -12.25
CA ALA A 152 -4.30 -5.45 -12.46
C ALA A 152 -3.67 -5.39 -13.87
N LEU A 153 -3.01 -6.46 -14.30
CA LEU A 153 -2.42 -6.57 -15.63
C LEU A 153 -3.49 -6.42 -16.72
N GLY A 154 -4.64 -7.07 -16.55
CA GLY A 154 -5.78 -6.99 -17.47
C GLY A 154 -6.37 -5.58 -17.53
N LYS A 155 -6.61 -4.93 -16.37
CA LYS A 155 -7.14 -3.55 -16.31
C LYS A 155 -6.27 -2.56 -17.06
N PHE A 156 -4.95 -2.69 -16.91
CA PHE A 156 -4.01 -1.75 -17.50
C PHE A 156 -3.52 -2.14 -18.89
N GLY A 157 -3.89 -3.32 -19.39
CA GLY A 157 -3.42 -3.85 -20.69
C GLY A 157 -1.91 -4.07 -20.73
N LEU A 158 -1.30 -4.52 -19.61
CA LEU A 158 0.13 -4.65 -19.48
C LEU A 158 0.60 -6.07 -19.84
N ASP A 159 1.72 -6.14 -20.59
CA ASP A 159 2.46 -7.38 -20.75
C ASP A 159 3.33 -7.61 -19.51
N ARG A 160 3.09 -8.72 -18.78
CA ARG A 160 3.86 -9.09 -17.59
C ARG A 160 5.36 -9.18 -17.81
N ALA A 161 5.81 -9.55 -19.02
CA ALA A 161 7.22 -9.63 -19.40
C ALA A 161 7.89 -8.23 -19.50
N GLU A 162 7.10 -7.16 -19.55
CA GLU A 162 7.56 -5.78 -19.60
C GLU A 162 7.37 -5.04 -18.26
N CYS A 163 7.01 -5.78 -17.20
CA CYS A 163 6.68 -5.23 -15.88
C CYS A 163 7.61 -5.75 -14.79
N VAL A 164 7.85 -4.92 -13.77
CA VAL A 164 8.42 -5.32 -12.49
C VAL A 164 7.57 -4.76 -11.35
N PHE A 165 7.24 -5.60 -10.37
CA PHE A 165 6.46 -5.24 -9.19
C PHE A 165 7.38 -5.06 -7.97
N ILE A 166 7.13 -4.05 -7.14
CA ILE A 166 7.88 -3.72 -5.93
C ILE A 166 6.93 -3.74 -4.75
N ASP A 167 7.21 -4.59 -3.76
CA ASP A 167 6.36 -4.78 -2.58
C ASP A 167 7.24 -5.14 -1.38
N ASP A 168 6.91 -4.70 -0.17
CA ASP A 168 7.65 -5.02 1.06
C ASP A 168 7.37 -6.43 1.58
N SER A 169 6.25 -7.03 1.16
CA SER A 169 5.85 -8.38 1.54
C SER A 169 6.46 -9.43 0.62
N ALA A 170 7.27 -10.33 1.18
CA ALA A 170 7.81 -11.47 0.44
C ALA A 170 6.70 -12.39 -0.12
N ALA A 171 5.57 -12.51 0.59
CA ALA A 171 4.43 -13.31 0.14
C ALA A 171 3.77 -12.69 -1.10
N ASN A 172 3.62 -11.37 -1.14
CA ASN A 172 3.08 -10.64 -2.28
C ASN A 172 4.00 -10.79 -3.51
N ALA A 173 5.32 -10.54 -3.31
CA ALA A 173 6.30 -10.66 -4.38
C ALA A 173 6.38 -12.10 -4.94
N GLU A 174 6.32 -13.10 -4.07
CA GLU A 174 6.33 -14.51 -4.49
C GLU A 174 5.06 -14.87 -5.29
N SER A 175 3.89 -14.41 -4.86
CA SER A 175 2.65 -14.63 -5.59
C SER A 175 2.65 -13.94 -6.96
N ALA A 176 3.18 -12.71 -7.04
CA ALA A 176 3.37 -12.03 -8.32
C ALA A 176 4.26 -12.84 -9.28
N ARG A 177 5.37 -13.40 -8.78
CA ARG A 177 6.26 -14.26 -9.59
C ARG A 177 5.56 -15.53 -10.09
N ARG A 178 4.67 -16.12 -9.29
CA ARG A 178 3.90 -17.33 -9.69
C ARG A 178 2.96 -17.07 -10.87
N VAL A 179 2.48 -15.83 -11.02
CA VAL A 179 1.71 -15.45 -12.22
C VAL A 179 2.61 -14.92 -13.36
N GLY A 180 3.95 -15.06 -13.22
CA GLY A 180 4.92 -14.66 -14.25
C GLY A 180 5.25 -13.16 -14.27
N LEU A 181 4.83 -12.39 -13.27
CA LEU A 181 5.21 -11.00 -13.09
C LEU A 181 6.51 -10.94 -12.28
N ASP A 182 7.60 -10.36 -12.84
CA ASP A 182 8.83 -10.16 -12.07
C ASP A 182 8.57 -9.26 -10.86
N ALA A 183 9.19 -9.57 -9.73
CA ALA A 183 8.95 -8.83 -8.50
C ALA A 183 10.21 -8.67 -7.64
N ILE A 184 10.31 -7.55 -6.95
CA ILE A 184 11.37 -7.19 -6.01
C ILE A 184 10.75 -7.08 -4.62
N VAL A 185 11.37 -7.75 -3.62
CA VAL A 185 11.03 -7.51 -2.21
C VAL A 185 11.78 -6.26 -1.74
N PHE A 186 11.04 -5.24 -1.37
CA PHE A 186 11.59 -3.98 -0.89
C PHE A 186 11.86 -4.02 0.61
N PHE A 187 13.06 -3.68 1.04
CA PHE A 187 13.49 -3.69 2.44
C PHE A 187 13.70 -2.28 3.02
N GLY A 188 13.04 -1.26 2.47
CA GLY A 188 13.13 0.11 2.97
C GLY A 188 14.39 0.87 2.48
N ASP A 189 15.16 0.31 1.55
CA ASP A 189 16.39 0.89 1.02
C ASP A 189 16.25 1.20 -0.48
N ALA A 190 16.05 2.47 -0.80
CA ALA A 190 15.89 2.93 -2.18
C ALA A 190 17.19 2.81 -3.01
N VAL A 191 18.37 2.87 -2.39
CA VAL A 191 19.65 2.70 -3.11
C VAL A 191 19.80 1.25 -3.55
N ARG A 192 19.52 0.31 -2.66
CA ARG A 192 19.48 -1.11 -3.01
C ARG A 192 18.47 -1.40 -4.11
N LEU A 193 17.25 -0.83 -4.00
CA LEU A 193 16.21 -0.99 -5.01
C LEU A 193 16.66 -0.51 -6.39
N ARG A 194 17.34 0.64 -6.46
CA ARG A 194 17.92 1.15 -7.71
C ARG A 194 18.90 0.14 -8.34
N GLY A 195 19.75 -0.49 -7.52
CA GLY A 195 20.64 -1.57 -7.98
C GLY A 195 19.88 -2.76 -8.57
N GLU A 196 18.80 -3.20 -7.91
CA GLU A 196 17.97 -4.31 -8.38
C GLU A 196 17.19 -3.97 -9.66
N LEU A 197 16.75 -2.72 -9.83
CA LEU A 197 16.12 -2.21 -11.05
C LEU A 197 17.12 -2.17 -12.21
N ARG A 198 18.34 -1.65 -11.98
CA ARG A 198 19.42 -1.66 -13.00
C ARG A 198 19.77 -3.07 -13.47
N ALA A 199 19.83 -4.05 -12.56
CA ALA A 199 20.09 -5.44 -12.89
C ALA A 199 19.01 -6.04 -13.83
N ARG A 200 17.81 -5.45 -13.89
CA ARG A 200 16.70 -5.79 -14.78
C ARG A 200 16.65 -4.95 -16.05
N GLY A 201 17.67 -4.12 -16.26
CA GLY A 201 17.75 -3.23 -17.42
C GLY A 201 16.90 -1.95 -17.33
N VAL A 202 16.39 -1.62 -16.11
CA VAL A 202 15.72 -0.33 -15.88
C VAL A 202 16.79 0.76 -15.78
N ASN A 203 16.64 1.81 -16.56
CA ASN A 203 17.58 2.93 -16.57
C ASN A 203 17.28 3.88 -15.39
N VAL A 204 17.98 3.69 -14.27
CA VAL A 204 17.92 4.57 -13.08
C VAL A 204 19.33 4.87 -12.59
N GLY A 205 19.51 6.06 -11.99
CA GLY A 205 20.78 6.47 -11.38
C GLY A 205 21.20 5.63 -10.17
N GLU A 206 22.34 5.94 -9.60
CA GLU A 206 22.84 5.32 -8.37
C GLU A 206 22.03 5.69 -7.13
#